data_9bd4b6466e559d6de81d5acc7c20a0ad
#
_entry.id   9bd4b6466e559d6de81d5acc7c20a0ad
#
_cell.length_a   1.000
_cell.length_b   1.000
_cell.length_c   1.000
_cell.angle_alpha   90.00
_cell.angle_beta   90.00
_cell.angle_gamma   90.00
#
_symmetry.space_group_name_H-M   'P 1'
#
loop_
_entity.id
_entity.type
_entity.pdbx_description
1 polymer ?
#
loop_
_entity_poly.entity_id
_entity_poly.type
_entity_poly.pdbx_seq_one_letter_code
_entity_poly.pdbx_strand_id
1 'polypeptide(L)'
;MNDKRVMLAASVLSMSCAFGAYAQSFPAKPLRLIVRAPPGGTDDLIARLIAPAISKSIGQQVIVDYRTGAGGLVAWDYVSKQPPDGYTMTLAASGLAAVRSLRADVAL
;
A
#
# COMPACT_ATOMS: atom_id res chain seq x y z
N MET A 1 52.36 -17.25 12.35
CA MET A 1 51.30 -16.84 11.40
C MET A 1 51.42 -15.34 11.25
N ASN A 2 51.73 -14.86 10.06
CA ASN A 2 52.14 -13.47 9.86
C ASN A 2 50.97 -12.53 9.97
N ASP A 3 51.02 -11.58 10.90
CA ASP A 3 49.99 -10.54 11.16
C ASP A 3 49.54 -9.78 9.90
N LYS A 4 50.43 -9.65 8.94
CA LYS A 4 50.14 -9.07 7.60
C LYS A 4 49.12 -9.87 6.78
N ARG A 5 49.04 -11.19 6.96
CA ARG A 5 48.06 -12.05 6.27
C ARG A 5 46.67 -11.95 6.89
N VAL A 6 46.63 -11.77 8.19
CA VAL A 6 45.35 -11.54 8.93
C VAL A 6 44.77 -10.17 8.61
N MET A 7 45.61 -9.14 8.50
CA MET A 7 45.17 -7.79 8.10
C MET A 7 44.65 -7.76 6.66
N LEU A 8 45.28 -8.47 5.72
CA LEU A 8 44.81 -8.57 4.34
C LEU A 8 43.48 -9.33 4.24
N ALA A 9 43.30 -10.39 5.00
CA ALA A 9 42.04 -11.13 5.05
C ALA A 9 40.89 -10.31 5.64
N ALA A 10 41.14 -9.52 6.67
CA ALA A 10 40.14 -8.62 7.28
C ALA A 10 39.73 -7.51 6.31
N SER A 11 40.63 -6.96 5.50
CA SER A 11 40.33 -5.91 4.51
C SER A 11 39.46 -6.40 3.35
N VAL A 12 39.64 -7.69 2.94
CA VAL A 12 38.86 -8.29 1.87
C VAL A 12 37.41 -8.62 2.36
N LEU A 13 37.27 -9.00 3.62
CA LEU A 13 35.97 -9.33 4.21
C LEU A 13 35.08 -8.08 4.43
N SER A 14 35.67 -6.93 4.71
CA SER A 14 34.94 -5.66 4.88
C SER A 14 34.45 -5.06 3.55
N MET A 15 35.02 -5.46 2.42
CA MET A 15 34.65 -4.95 1.11
C MET A 15 33.43 -5.67 0.49
N SER A 16 33.03 -6.81 1.06
CA SER A 16 31.90 -7.61 0.57
C SER A 16 30.54 -7.13 1.07
N CYS A 17 30.44 -6.21 2.03
CA CYS A 17 29.19 -5.69 2.57
C CYS A 17 28.65 -4.47 1.83
N ALA A 18 29.32 -3.99 0.79
CA ALA A 18 28.89 -2.81 0.02
C ALA A 18 28.02 -3.13 -1.18
N PHE A 19 27.41 -4.33 -1.25
CA PHE A 19 26.29 -4.55 -2.17
C PHE A 19 25.09 -3.78 -1.61
N GLY A 20 24.93 -2.56 -2.11
CA GLY A 20 23.89 -1.64 -1.74
C GLY A 20 22.54 -2.33 -1.80
N ALA A 21 21.82 -2.32 -0.70
CA ALA A 21 20.39 -2.51 -0.70
C ALA A 21 19.82 -1.41 -1.60
N TYR A 22 19.54 -1.74 -2.86
CA TYR A 22 18.72 -0.91 -3.73
C TYR A 22 17.34 -0.87 -3.07
N ALA A 23 17.13 0.14 -2.24
CA ALA A 23 15.80 0.47 -1.76
C ALA A 23 14.93 0.67 -3.00
N GLN A 24 14.02 -0.24 -3.26
CA GLN A 24 13.08 -0.11 -4.36
C GLN A 24 12.34 1.19 -4.15
N SER A 25 12.46 2.12 -5.12
CA SER A 25 11.77 3.40 -5.04
C SER A 25 10.27 3.15 -5.02
N PHE A 26 9.61 3.56 -3.95
CA PHE A 26 8.15 3.53 -3.89
C PHE A 26 7.57 4.73 -4.67
N PRO A 27 6.55 4.52 -5.50
CA PRO A 27 5.93 3.25 -5.88
C PRO A 27 6.60 2.60 -7.12
N ALA A 28 6.91 1.28 -7.04
CA ALA A 28 7.52 0.53 -8.14
C ALA A 28 6.50 -0.23 -9.01
N LYS A 29 5.23 -0.26 -8.63
CA LYS A 29 4.13 -0.95 -9.32
C LYS A 29 2.83 -0.16 -9.17
N PRO A 30 1.78 -0.47 -9.97
CA PRO A 30 0.48 0.18 -9.85
C PRO A 30 -0.14 0.06 -8.45
N LEU A 31 -0.83 1.11 -8.01
CA LEU A 31 -1.60 1.13 -6.77
C LEU A 31 -3.05 0.75 -7.03
N ARG A 32 -3.71 0.20 -6.02
CA ARG A 32 -5.15 -0.10 -6.05
C ARG A 32 -5.92 0.86 -5.17
N LEU A 33 -6.96 1.46 -5.72
CA LEU A 33 -7.93 2.27 -4.99
C LEU A 33 -9.24 1.49 -4.88
N ILE A 34 -9.52 0.98 -3.70
CA ILE A 34 -10.72 0.17 -3.44
C ILE A 34 -11.91 1.09 -3.18
N VAL A 35 -12.96 0.90 -3.95
CA VAL A 35 -14.22 1.65 -3.85
C VAL A 35 -15.32 0.74 -3.34
N ARG A 36 -16.00 1.14 -2.27
CA ARG A 36 -17.03 0.35 -1.57
C ARG A 36 -18.40 0.37 -2.24
N ALA A 37 -18.64 1.34 -3.13
CA ALA A 37 -19.90 1.53 -3.82
C ALA A 37 -19.82 1.07 -5.28
N PRO A 38 -20.95 0.74 -5.91
CA PRO A 38 -20.98 0.38 -7.32
C PRO A 38 -20.59 1.57 -8.21
N PRO A 39 -20.16 1.31 -9.45
CA PRO A 39 -19.91 2.35 -10.44
C PRO A 39 -21.12 3.26 -10.62
N GLY A 40 -20.87 4.57 -10.78
CA GLY A 40 -21.91 5.60 -10.95
C GLY A 40 -22.37 6.30 -9.66
N GLY A 41 -21.91 5.83 -8.50
CA GLY A 41 -22.18 6.49 -7.21
C GLY A 41 -21.19 7.62 -6.89
N THR A 42 -21.42 8.31 -5.78
CA THR A 42 -20.55 9.42 -5.31
C THR A 42 -19.11 8.98 -5.09
N ASP A 43 -18.90 7.79 -4.51
CA ASP A 43 -17.57 7.27 -4.26
C ASP A 43 -16.82 6.96 -5.58
N ASP A 44 -17.53 6.50 -6.61
CA ASP A 44 -16.98 6.31 -7.95
C ASP A 44 -16.56 7.62 -8.59
N LEU A 45 -17.41 8.63 -8.51
CA LEU A 45 -17.10 9.96 -9.02
C LEU A 45 -15.82 10.53 -8.37
N ILE A 46 -15.72 10.43 -7.07
CA ILE A 46 -14.53 10.87 -6.34
C ILE A 46 -13.31 10.06 -6.78
N ALA A 47 -13.41 8.73 -6.85
CA ALA A 47 -12.31 7.87 -7.26
C ALA A 47 -11.80 8.22 -8.66
N ARG A 48 -12.71 8.46 -9.61
CA ARG A 48 -12.36 8.86 -10.99
C ARG A 48 -11.72 10.24 -11.09
N LEU A 49 -12.02 11.14 -10.17
CA LEU A 49 -11.37 12.44 -10.10
C LEU A 49 -9.97 12.36 -9.49
N ILE A 50 -9.81 11.60 -8.40
CA ILE A 50 -8.54 11.57 -7.67
C ILE A 50 -7.54 10.58 -8.24
N ALA A 51 -7.96 9.44 -8.79
CA ALA A 51 -7.04 8.42 -9.28
C ALA A 51 -6.08 8.94 -10.39
N PRO A 52 -6.52 9.69 -11.40
CA PRO A 52 -5.61 10.29 -12.38
C PRO A 52 -4.65 11.32 -11.78
N ALA A 53 -5.12 12.11 -10.81
CA ALA A 53 -4.30 13.12 -10.14
C ALA A 53 -3.19 12.47 -9.32
N ILE A 54 -3.52 11.42 -8.57
CA ILE A 54 -2.54 10.62 -7.82
C ILE A 54 -1.57 9.96 -8.80
N SER A 55 -2.05 9.30 -9.86
CA SER A 55 -1.22 8.64 -10.86
C SER A 55 -0.17 9.59 -11.46
N LYS A 56 -0.59 10.81 -11.77
CA LYS A 56 0.30 11.85 -12.30
C LYS A 56 1.36 12.27 -11.27
N SER A 57 0.97 12.39 -10.01
CA SER A 57 1.85 12.82 -8.92
C SER A 57 2.93 11.78 -8.58
N ILE A 58 2.57 10.50 -8.57
CA ILE A 58 3.45 9.41 -8.14
C ILE A 58 4.16 8.70 -9.30
N GLY A 59 3.81 8.99 -10.55
CA GLY A 59 4.39 8.35 -11.74
C GLY A 59 4.00 6.88 -11.93
N GLN A 60 2.95 6.40 -11.24
CA GLN A 60 2.44 5.03 -11.35
C GLN A 60 0.92 5.05 -11.53
N GLN A 61 0.40 4.03 -12.20
CA GLN A 61 -1.04 3.88 -12.41
C GLN A 61 -1.78 3.63 -11.10
N VAL A 62 -2.93 4.29 -10.91
CA VAL A 62 -3.89 3.99 -9.84
C VAL A 62 -5.09 3.28 -10.47
N ILE A 63 -5.30 2.02 -10.08
CA ILE A 63 -6.37 1.16 -10.58
C ILE A 63 -7.54 1.24 -9.60
N VAL A 64 -8.70 1.64 -10.09
CA VAL A 64 -9.94 1.65 -9.30
C VAL A 64 -10.54 0.25 -9.32
N ASP A 65 -10.72 -0.36 -8.16
CA ASP A 65 -11.29 -1.70 -7.96
C ASP A 65 -12.53 -1.60 -7.05
N TYR A 66 -13.65 -2.17 -7.49
CA TYR A 66 -14.92 -2.09 -6.79
C TYR A 66 -15.15 -3.31 -5.91
N ARG A 67 -15.38 -3.08 -4.61
CA ARG A 67 -15.69 -4.12 -3.62
C ARG A 67 -16.97 -3.73 -2.89
N THR A 68 -18.11 -4.01 -3.52
CA THR A 68 -19.42 -3.60 -3.02
C THR A 68 -20.00 -4.61 -2.03
N GLY A 69 -20.84 -4.15 -1.12
CA GLY A 69 -21.60 -5.00 -0.21
C GLY A 69 -21.57 -4.56 1.25
N ALA A 70 -22.60 -4.92 1.97
CA ALA A 70 -22.76 -4.70 3.42
C ALA A 70 -22.41 -3.26 3.89
N GLY A 71 -22.84 -2.25 3.14
CA GLY A 71 -22.58 -0.85 3.49
C GLY A 71 -21.10 -0.45 3.43
N GLY A 72 -20.27 -1.19 2.71
CA GLY A 72 -18.83 -0.96 2.58
C GLY A 72 -17.96 -1.89 3.42
N LEU A 73 -18.54 -2.73 4.27
CA LEU A 73 -17.79 -3.68 5.10
C LEU A 73 -16.93 -4.63 4.26
N VAL A 74 -17.43 -5.09 3.11
CA VAL A 74 -16.67 -5.95 2.21
C VAL A 74 -15.38 -5.29 1.72
N ALA A 75 -15.45 -4.01 1.35
CA ALA A 75 -14.27 -3.25 0.92
C ALA A 75 -13.26 -3.06 2.06
N TRP A 76 -13.73 -2.69 3.23
CA TRP A 76 -12.89 -2.42 4.39
C TRP A 76 -12.24 -3.68 4.95
N ASP A 77 -12.99 -4.79 5.03
CA ASP A 77 -12.43 -6.11 5.40
C ASP A 77 -11.37 -6.56 4.40
N TYR A 78 -11.63 -6.37 3.10
CA TYR A 78 -10.64 -6.67 2.08
C TYR A 78 -9.34 -5.87 2.27
N VAL A 79 -9.44 -4.55 2.48
CA VAL A 79 -8.27 -3.68 2.64
C VAL A 79 -7.49 -4.00 3.91
N SER A 80 -8.19 -4.30 5.01
CA SER A 80 -7.55 -4.64 6.30
C SER A 80 -6.67 -5.90 6.24
N LYS A 81 -6.95 -6.79 5.28
CA LYS A 81 -6.19 -8.02 5.05
C LYS A 81 -5.06 -7.87 4.03
N GLN A 82 -4.92 -6.70 3.41
CA GLN A 82 -3.84 -6.45 2.46
C GLN A 82 -2.53 -6.14 3.20
N PRO A 83 -1.37 -6.40 2.57
CA PRO A 83 -0.09 -5.98 3.12
C PRO A 83 -0.06 -4.47 3.38
N PRO A 84 0.49 -4.01 4.53
CA PRO A 84 0.59 -2.58 4.85
C PRO A 84 1.77 -1.91 4.13
N ASP A 85 1.84 -2.09 2.81
CA ASP A 85 2.92 -1.62 1.94
C ASP A 85 2.59 -0.34 1.16
N GLY A 86 1.39 0.23 1.36
CA GLY A 86 0.93 1.44 0.69
C GLY A 86 0.38 1.24 -0.73
N TYR A 87 0.35 0.01 -1.26
CA TYR A 87 -0.15 -0.26 -2.61
C TYR A 87 -1.67 -0.48 -2.70
N THR A 88 -2.34 -0.61 -1.56
CA THR A 88 -3.81 -0.72 -1.50
C THR A 88 -4.38 0.38 -0.63
N MET A 89 -5.26 1.19 -1.21
CA MET A 89 -5.93 2.31 -0.56
C MET A 89 -7.44 2.14 -0.65
N THR A 90 -8.18 2.78 0.22
CA THR A 90 -9.64 2.85 0.12
C THR A 90 -10.15 4.24 0.43
N LEU A 91 -11.31 4.58 -0.13
CA LEU A 91 -12.06 5.75 0.26
C LEU A 91 -12.82 5.43 1.56
N ALA A 92 -12.38 6.03 2.66
CA ALA A 92 -13.08 5.93 3.93
C ALA A 92 -14.10 7.06 4.05
N ALA A 93 -15.39 6.72 4.12
CA ALA A 93 -16.43 7.65 4.47
C ALA A 93 -16.64 7.68 5.99
N SER A 94 -17.33 8.70 6.50
CA SER A 94 -17.74 8.81 7.92
C SER A 94 -18.46 7.57 8.46
N GLY A 95 -19.11 6.79 7.59
CA GLY A 95 -19.75 5.54 7.93
C GLY A 95 -18.79 4.48 8.52
N LEU A 96 -17.49 4.52 8.22
CA LEU A 96 -16.53 3.59 8.82
C LEU A 96 -16.42 3.78 10.34
N ALA A 97 -16.34 5.02 10.80
CA ALA A 97 -16.30 5.32 12.22
C ALA A 97 -17.63 4.95 12.93
N ALA A 98 -18.76 5.20 12.28
CA ALA A 98 -20.08 4.83 12.81
C ALA A 98 -20.25 3.30 12.92
N VAL A 99 -19.84 2.55 11.92
CA VAL A 99 -19.90 1.07 11.94
C VAL A 99 -19.08 0.53 13.10
N ARG A 100 -17.86 1.03 13.30
CA ARG A 100 -16.99 0.57 14.40
C ARG A 100 -17.57 0.89 15.78
N SER A 101 -18.28 2.02 15.91
CA SER A 101 -18.94 2.41 17.16
C SER A 101 -20.19 1.56 17.47
N LEU A 102 -20.88 1.11 16.42
CA LEU A 102 -22.14 0.36 16.54
C LEU A 102 -21.94 -1.16 16.54
N ARG A 103 -20.83 -1.64 16.01
CA ARG A 103 -20.52 -3.06 15.85
C ARG A 103 -19.13 -3.36 16.39
N ALA A 104 -19.07 -3.77 17.63
CA ALA A 104 -17.81 -4.17 18.29
C ALA A 104 -17.20 -5.47 17.71
N ASP A 105 -17.98 -6.23 16.95
CA ASP A 105 -17.58 -7.48 16.30
C ASP A 105 -16.80 -7.26 14.98
N VAL A 106 -16.74 -6.04 14.47
CA VAL A 106 -16.00 -5.71 13.26
C VAL A 106 -14.57 -5.34 13.63
N ALA A 107 -13.67 -6.28 13.45
CA ALA A 107 -12.22 -6.03 13.52
C ALA A 107 -11.76 -5.42 12.20
N LEU A 108 -11.36 -4.14 12.22
CA LEU A 108 -10.79 -3.40 11.11
C LEU A 108 -9.40 -2.88 11.50
#